data_d81f5dff97b50385aeb9e0f16c5f142c
#
_entry.id   d81f5dff97b50385aeb9e0f16c5f142c
#
_cell.length_a   1.000
_cell.length_b   1.000
_cell.length_c   1.000
_cell.angle_alpha   90.00
_cell.angle_beta   90.00
_cell.angle_gamma   90.00
#
_symmetry.space_group_name_H-M   'P 1'
#
loop_
_entity.id
_entity.type
_entity.pdbx_description
1 polymer ?
#
loop_
_entity_poly.entity_id
_entity_poly.type
_entity_poly.pdbx_seq_one_letter_code
_entity_poly.pdbx_strand_id
1 'polypeptide(L)'
;VFGGSSNTLDFLPLDRTGNRRFLPVMVCPEQSEVHILEDEAASRAYIIQMWAEVMEIYRIGNFKLRLSKETDAFLKAHQREFMPEDTKAGQIIDYLERYSGNMVCSKQLYREALGHDYDEPKQWELREINDIMNNAVTGWRAFANPRYFPEPYRRQRGWERIPTDNEPDNNTGDFHELTEAEMQQLELPEEWLR
;
A
#
# COMPACT_ATOMS: atom_id res chain seq x y z
N VAL A 1 23.45 3.53 12.78
CA VAL A 1 23.13 3.88 11.38
C VAL A 1 24.20 3.24 10.50
N PHE A 2 23.78 2.60 9.40
CA PHE A 2 24.67 2.04 8.40
C PHE A 2 24.49 2.83 7.11
N GLY A 3 25.58 3.11 6.41
CA GLY A 3 25.61 3.74 5.10
C GLY A 3 26.18 2.77 4.07
N GLY A 4 25.72 2.87 2.85
CA GLY A 4 26.22 2.11 1.70
C GLY A 4 25.96 2.89 0.42
N SER A 5 26.58 2.47 -0.68
CA SER A 5 26.37 3.04 -2.01
C SER A 5 25.95 1.94 -2.99
N SER A 6 25.19 2.31 -4.00
CA SER A 6 24.77 1.44 -5.09
C SER A 6 24.92 2.18 -6.42
N ASN A 7 25.33 1.47 -7.47
CA ASN A 7 25.36 1.97 -8.84
C ASN A 7 24.07 1.63 -9.63
N THR A 8 23.12 0.93 -9.00
CA THR A 8 21.82 0.61 -9.59
C THR A 8 20.73 1.37 -8.83
N LEU A 9 19.66 1.77 -9.53
CA LEU A 9 18.55 2.49 -8.92
C LEU A 9 17.61 1.55 -8.16
N ASP A 10 17.45 0.33 -8.61
CA ASP A 10 16.53 -0.69 -8.07
C ASP A 10 17.16 -1.52 -6.94
N PHE A 11 17.82 -0.88 -5.98
CA PHE A 11 18.55 -1.56 -4.91
C PHE A 11 17.72 -1.85 -3.65
N LEU A 12 16.57 -1.24 -3.51
CA LEU A 12 15.68 -1.51 -2.37
C LEU A 12 14.94 -2.84 -2.56
N PRO A 13 14.68 -3.57 -1.47
CA PRO A 13 13.83 -4.75 -1.54
C PRO A 13 12.41 -4.36 -1.94
N LEU A 14 11.72 -5.25 -2.65
CA LEU A 14 10.30 -5.12 -2.93
C LEU A 14 9.51 -5.34 -1.64
N ASP A 15 9.27 -4.27 -0.89
CA ASP A 15 8.50 -4.26 0.35
C ASP A 15 7.27 -3.36 0.18
N ARG A 16 6.09 -3.97 -0.02
CA ARG A 16 4.81 -3.28 -0.20
C ARG A 16 4.32 -2.57 1.05
N THR A 17 4.85 -2.94 2.22
CA THR A 17 4.55 -2.27 3.50
C THR A 17 5.38 -1.02 3.73
N GLY A 18 6.42 -0.84 2.91
CA GLY A 18 7.31 0.33 2.88
C GLY A 18 8.69 0.07 3.47
N ASN A 19 9.67 0.67 2.83
CA ASN A 19 11.11 0.56 3.16
C ASN A 19 11.53 1.52 4.30
N ARG A 20 10.79 1.57 5.40
CA ARG A 20 10.94 2.54 6.51
C ARG A 20 12.34 2.66 7.12
N ARG A 21 13.23 1.70 6.84
CA ARG A 21 14.61 1.68 7.37
C ARG A 21 15.64 2.24 6.40
N PHE A 22 15.22 2.55 5.18
CA PHE A 22 16.09 3.02 4.11
C PHE A 22 15.82 4.50 3.83
N LEU A 23 16.89 5.25 3.71
CA LEU A 23 16.86 6.65 3.28
C LEU A 23 17.73 6.76 2.02
N PRO A 24 17.15 6.54 0.81
CA PRO A 24 17.90 6.69 -0.43
C PRO A 24 18.25 8.16 -0.66
N VAL A 25 19.48 8.41 -1.05
CA VAL A 25 19.97 9.74 -1.42
C VAL A 25 20.59 9.65 -2.80
N MET A 26 20.03 10.40 -3.74
CA MET A 26 20.61 10.52 -5.09
C MET A 26 21.84 11.40 -5.04
N VAL A 27 22.96 10.89 -5.57
CA VAL A 27 24.20 11.64 -5.73
C VAL A 27 24.32 12.05 -7.19
N CYS A 28 24.48 13.34 -7.44
CA CYS A 28 24.63 13.94 -8.77
C CYS A 28 26.06 14.51 -8.89
N PRO A 29 27.06 13.74 -9.28
CA PRO A 29 28.45 14.21 -9.36
C PRO A 29 28.62 15.36 -10.34
N GLU A 30 27.79 15.46 -11.38
CA GLU A 30 27.82 16.54 -12.37
C GLU A 30 27.46 17.93 -11.77
N GLN A 31 26.80 17.95 -10.61
CA GLN A 31 26.44 19.17 -9.88
C GLN A 31 27.50 19.55 -8.84
N SER A 32 28.56 18.77 -8.71
CA SER A 32 29.63 19.09 -7.76
C SER A 32 30.46 20.26 -8.26
N GLU A 33 30.51 21.34 -7.49
CA GLU A 33 31.33 22.51 -7.80
C GLU A 33 32.81 22.25 -7.52
N VAL A 34 33.12 21.36 -6.58
CA VAL A 34 34.49 21.06 -6.14
C VAL A 34 34.65 19.54 -6.04
N HIS A 35 35.67 19.01 -6.69
CA HIS A 35 36.07 17.62 -6.52
C HIS A 35 36.88 17.45 -5.22
N ILE A 36 36.47 16.56 -4.34
CA ILE A 36 37.06 16.41 -2.98
C ILE A 36 38.56 16.18 -3.01
N LEU A 37 39.08 15.51 -4.06
CA LEU A 37 40.49 15.19 -4.19
C LEU A 37 41.32 16.29 -4.89
N GLU A 38 40.68 17.31 -5.48
CA GLU A 38 41.42 18.41 -6.15
C GLU A 38 41.93 19.43 -5.14
N ASP A 39 41.15 19.71 -4.07
CA ASP A 39 41.59 20.56 -2.96
C ASP A 39 41.27 19.85 -1.62
N GLU A 40 42.21 19.04 -1.19
CA GLU A 40 42.07 18.28 0.06
C GLU A 40 41.97 19.17 1.29
N ALA A 41 42.70 20.31 1.30
CA ALA A 41 42.70 21.21 2.44
C ALA A 41 41.36 21.92 2.60
N ALA A 42 40.78 22.43 1.52
CA ALA A 42 39.46 23.05 1.52
C ALA A 42 38.36 22.04 1.85
N SER A 43 38.41 20.84 1.27
CA SER A 43 37.46 19.78 1.52
C SER A 43 37.50 19.35 2.99
N ARG A 44 38.67 19.23 3.58
CA ARG A 44 38.83 18.89 5.01
C ARG A 44 38.27 20.00 5.91
N ALA A 45 38.53 21.25 5.60
CA ALA A 45 37.98 22.37 6.35
C ALA A 45 36.46 22.39 6.30
N TYR A 46 35.85 22.14 5.13
CA TYR A 46 34.41 22.05 4.94
C TYR A 46 33.78 20.90 5.78
N ILE A 47 34.39 19.72 5.74
CA ILE A 47 33.92 18.58 6.51
C ILE A 47 34.00 18.84 8.03
N ILE A 48 35.07 19.47 8.50
CA ILE A 48 35.23 19.85 9.92
C ILE A 48 34.14 20.85 10.31
N GLN A 49 33.87 21.88 9.48
CA GLN A 49 32.82 22.84 9.72
C GLN A 49 31.44 22.18 9.80
N MET A 50 31.11 21.28 8.85
CA MET A 50 29.87 20.53 8.85
C MET A 50 29.69 19.71 10.15
N TRP A 51 30.74 19.05 10.61
CA TRP A 51 30.71 18.33 11.89
C TRP A 51 30.53 19.23 13.08
N ALA A 52 31.14 20.41 13.09
CA ALA A 52 30.97 21.40 14.17
C ALA A 52 29.49 21.86 14.26
N GLU A 53 28.84 22.12 13.12
CA GLU A 53 27.42 22.50 13.05
C GLU A 53 26.52 21.39 13.57
N VAL A 54 26.75 20.15 13.13
CA VAL A 54 25.97 18.99 13.60
C VAL A 54 26.15 18.77 15.11
N MET A 55 27.36 18.96 15.63
CA MET A 55 27.62 18.84 17.06
C MET A 55 26.93 19.94 17.86
N GLU A 56 26.80 21.15 17.32
CA GLU A 56 26.06 22.24 17.98
C GLU A 56 24.56 21.92 18.02
N ILE A 57 23.97 21.45 16.90
CA ILE A 57 22.59 20.98 16.85
C ILE A 57 22.35 19.85 17.90
N TYR A 58 23.29 18.93 18.01
CA TYR A 58 23.22 17.84 18.98
C TYR A 58 23.24 18.36 20.44
N ARG A 59 24.10 19.34 20.75
CA ARG A 59 24.21 19.93 22.09
C ARG A 59 22.95 20.70 22.49
N ILE A 60 22.35 21.42 21.56
CA ILE A 60 21.10 22.16 21.79
C ILE A 60 19.96 21.19 22.14
N GLY A 61 20.00 19.95 21.62
CA GLY A 61 19.06 18.89 22.00
C GLY A 61 17.62 19.06 21.51
N ASN A 62 17.32 20.05 20.67
CA ASN A 62 15.97 20.35 20.20
C ASN A 62 15.56 19.57 18.92
N PHE A 63 16.38 18.63 18.46
CA PHE A 63 16.06 17.83 17.28
C PHE A 63 15.16 16.64 17.61
N LYS A 64 14.30 16.27 16.68
CA LYS A 64 13.46 15.09 16.78
C LYS A 64 13.85 14.07 15.71
N LEU A 65 14.07 12.82 16.11
CA LEU A 65 14.32 11.70 15.19
C LEU A 65 13.02 11.19 14.53
N ARG A 66 12.07 12.11 14.30
CA ARG A 66 10.81 11.82 13.59
C ARG A 66 10.67 12.78 12.44
N LEU A 67 10.37 12.24 11.28
CA LEU A 67 10.02 13.02 10.11
C LEU A 67 8.65 13.68 10.29
N SER A 68 8.46 14.85 9.68
CA SER A 68 7.13 15.44 9.52
C SER A 68 6.27 14.51 8.64
N LYS A 69 4.95 14.64 8.69
CA LYS A 69 4.05 13.86 7.83
C LYS A 69 4.34 14.10 6.33
N GLU A 70 4.67 15.31 5.97
CA GLU A 70 5.02 15.71 4.60
C GLU A 70 6.33 15.07 4.14
N THR A 71 7.37 15.14 4.99
CA THR A 71 8.66 14.51 4.70
C THR A 71 8.56 13.00 4.63
N ASP A 72 7.75 12.37 5.49
CA ASP A 72 7.51 10.92 5.46
C ASP A 72 6.78 10.50 4.17
N ALA A 73 5.79 11.28 3.72
CA ALA A 73 5.10 11.05 2.46
C ALA A 73 6.04 11.21 1.25
N PHE A 74 6.87 12.25 1.25
CA PHE A 74 7.90 12.46 0.23
C PHE A 74 8.90 11.28 0.20
N LEU A 75 9.41 10.88 1.36
CA LEU A 75 10.34 9.76 1.46
C LEU A 75 9.73 8.47 0.92
N LYS A 76 8.47 8.17 1.23
CA LYS A 76 7.77 6.99 0.71
C LYS A 76 7.61 7.02 -0.81
N ALA A 77 7.31 8.17 -1.37
CA ALA A 77 7.25 8.34 -2.83
C ALA A 77 8.63 8.13 -3.45
N HIS A 78 9.66 8.76 -2.88
CA HIS A 78 11.04 8.62 -3.34
C HIS A 78 11.58 7.20 -3.23
N GLN A 79 11.28 6.47 -2.16
CA GLN A 79 11.68 5.07 -1.99
C GLN A 79 11.15 4.17 -3.11
N ARG A 80 9.97 4.46 -3.67
CA ARG A 80 9.39 3.67 -4.78
C ARG A 80 10.23 3.74 -6.05
N GLU A 81 10.94 4.85 -6.28
CA GLU A 81 11.82 5.02 -7.44
C GLU A 81 13.04 4.09 -7.38
N PHE A 82 13.38 3.59 -6.18
CA PHE A 82 14.50 2.68 -5.95
C PHE A 82 14.08 1.22 -5.70
N MET A 83 12.80 0.92 -5.89
CA MET A 83 12.28 -0.45 -5.78
C MET A 83 12.20 -1.08 -7.17
N PRO A 84 12.43 -2.40 -7.28
CA PRO A 84 12.17 -3.11 -8.53
C PRO A 84 10.69 -3.06 -8.90
N GLU A 85 10.40 -3.19 -10.18
CA GLU A 85 9.02 -3.26 -10.67
C GLU A 85 8.28 -4.49 -10.11
N ASP A 86 7.08 -4.26 -9.61
CA ASP A 86 6.20 -5.32 -9.12
C ASP A 86 5.29 -5.83 -10.24
N THR A 87 5.85 -6.66 -11.11
CA THR A 87 5.14 -7.24 -12.26
C THR A 87 3.93 -8.06 -11.87
N LYS A 88 3.96 -8.78 -10.73
CA LYS A 88 2.81 -9.54 -10.25
C LYS A 88 1.67 -8.64 -9.79
N ALA A 89 1.98 -7.54 -9.11
CA ALA A 89 0.96 -6.56 -8.75
C ALA A 89 0.35 -5.95 -10.00
N GLY A 90 1.15 -5.60 -11.01
CA GLY A 90 0.67 -5.12 -12.29
C GLY A 90 -0.30 -6.09 -12.95
N GLN A 91 0.04 -7.36 -13.06
CA GLN A 91 -0.82 -8.40 -13.65
C GLN A 91 -2.15 -8.56 -12.89
N ILE A 92 -2.12 -8.51 -11.54
CA ILE A 92 -3.33 -8.60 -10.73
C ILE A 92 -4.20 -7.35 -10.93
N ILE A 93 -3.63 -6.16 -10.97
CA ILE A 93 -4.36 -4.90 -11.21
C ILE A 93 -5.02 -4.94 -12.58
N ASP A 94 -4.27 -5.27 -13.63
CA ASP A 94 -4.78 -5.39 -15.00
C ASP A 94 -5.92 -6.42 -15.12
N TYR A 95 -5.83 -7.52 -14.39
CA TYR A 95 -6.91 -8.50 -14.32
C TYR A 95 -8.15 -7.93 -13.64
N LEU A 96 -8.00 -7.26 -12.49
CA LEU A 96 -9.10 -6.70 -11.70
C LEU A 96 -9.82 -5.56 -12.42
N GLU A 97 -9.13 -4.78 -13.24
CA GLU A 97 -9.74 -3.74 -14.08
C GLU A 97 -10.68 -4.31 -15.12
N ARG A 98 -10.32 -5.45 -15.70
CA ARG A 98 -11.12 -6.15 -16.72
C ARG A 98 -12.17 -7.10 -16.12
N TYR A 99 -12.04 -7.40 -14.84
CA TYR A 99 -12.92 -8.34 -14.15
C TYR A 99 -14.27 -7.69 -13.82
N SER A 100 -15.36 -8.28 -14.33
CA SER A 100 -16.72 -7.77 -14.16
C SER A 100 -17.39 -8.21 -12.85
N GLY A 101 -16.80 -9.16 -12.12
CA GLY A 101 -17.35 -9.65 -10.87
C GLY A 101 -17.08 -8.72 -9.67
N ASN A 102 -17.87 -8.89 -8.63
CA ASN A 102 -17.78 -8.08 -7.42
C ASN A 102 -16.96 -8.74 -6.30
N MET A 103 -16.52 -9.97 -6.47
CA MET A 103 -15.73 -10.71 -5.47
C MET A 103 -14.62 -11.50 -6.14
N VAL A 104 -13.45 -11.52 -5.50
CA VAL A 104 -12.31 -12.35 -5.91
C VAL A 104 -11.68 -13.03 -4.70
N CYS A 105 -11.02 -14.17 -4.92
CA CYS A 105 -10.25 -14.86 -3.90
C CYS A 105 -8.80 -15.11 -4.36
N SER A 106 -7.91 -15.40 -3.41
CA SER A 106 -6.48 -15.57 -3.71
C SER A 106 -6.20 -16.70 -4.72
N LYS A 107 -6.94 -17.81 -4.66
CA LYS A 107 -6.79 -18.90 -5.64
C LYS A 107 -7.23 -18.51 -7.04
N GLN A 108 -8.28 -17.71 -7.14
CA GLN A 108 -8.74 -17.17 -8.42
C GLN A 108 -7.69 -16.27 -9.04
N LEU A 109 -7.13 -15.32 -8.26
CA LEU A 109 -6.08 -14.44 -8.74
C LEU A 109 -4.82 -15.21 -9.14
N TYR A 110 -4.46 -16.27 -8.38
CA TYR A 110 -3.34 -17.14 -8.74
C TYR A 110 -3.53 -17.78 -10.11
N ARG A 111 -4.72 -18.34 -10.37
CA ARG A 111 -5.00 -19.05 -11.62
C ARG A 111 -5.26 -18.10 -12.78
N GLU A 112 -6.16 -17.16 -12.60
CA GLU A 112 -6.69 -16.36 -13.70
C GLU A 112 -5.85 -15.08 -13.97
N ALA A 113 -5.32 -14.43 -12.93
CA ALA A 113 -4.50 -13.23 -13.12
C ALA A 113 -3.03 -13.57 -13.40
N LEU A 114 -2.46 -14.58 -12.71
CA LEU A 114 -1.06 -14.96 -12.85
C LEU A 114 -0.84 -16.14 -13.83
N GLY A 115 -1.90 -16.70 -14.43
CA GLY A 115 -1.79 -17.72 -15.50
C GLY A 115 -1.41 -19.13 -15.01
N HIS A 116 -1.74 -19.48 -13.77
CA HIS A 116 -1.45 -20.81 -13.20
C HIS A 116 -2.67 -21.74 -13.23
N ASP A 117 -3.23 -21.99 -14.39
CA ASP A 117 -4.52 -22.68 -14.55
C ASP A 117 -4.60 -24.06 -13.93
N TYR A 118 -3.50 -24.82 -13.91
CA TYR A 118 -3.46 -26.22 -13.50
C TYR A 118 -2.76 -26.46 -12.16
N ASP A 119 -2.07 -25.46 -11.62
CA ASP A 119 -1.28 -25.61 -10.41
C ASP A 119 -2.06 -25.24 -9.16
N GLU A 120 -1.82 -25.96 -8.06
CA GLU A 120 -2.30 -25.57 -6.75
C GLU A 120 -1.30 -24.61 -6.11
N PRO A 121 -1.77 -23.40 -5.67
CA PRO A 121 -0.87 -22.40 -5.09
C PRO A 121 -0.26 -22.88 -3.78
N LYS A 122 1.03 -22.66 -3.61
CA LYS A 122 1.71 -22.85 -2.33
C LYS A 122 1.32 -21.76 -1.34
N GLN A 123 1.49 -22.03 -0.07
CA GLN A 123 1.08 -21.09 0.97
C GLN A 123 1.79 -19.73 0.91
N TRP A 124 3.03 -19.70 0.46
CA TRP A 124 3.78 -18.45 0.31
C TRP A 124 3.27 -17.61 -0.88
N GLU A 125 2.83 -18.24 -1.97
CA GLU A 125 2.20 -17.56 -3.11
C GLU A 125 0.87 -16.91 -2.74
N LEU A 126 0.04 -17.63 -1.97
CA LEU A 126 -1.19 -17.06 -1.43
C LEU A 126 -0.92 -15.87 -0.49
N ARG A 127 0.15 -15.92 0.31
CA ARG A 127 0.54 -14.81 1.17
C ARG A 127 0.99 -13.60 0.34
N GLU A 128 1.76 -13.83 -0.71
CA GLU A 128 2.20 -12.78 -1.63
C GLU A 128 0.99 -12.11 -2.32
N ILE A 129 0.03 -12.88 -2.83
CA ILE A 129 -1.21 -12.33 -3.41
C ILE A 129 -2.01 -11.55 -2.38
N ASN A 130 -2.13 -12.04 -1.15
CA ASN A 130 -2.80 -11.32 -0.07
C ASN A 130 -2.10 -9.99 0.24
N ASP A 131 -0.77 -9.98 0.22
CA ASP A 131 0.03 -8.78 0.43
C ASP A 131 -0.15 -7.76 -0.70
N ILE A 132 -0.18 -8.21 -1.96
CA ILE A 132 -0.50 -7.37 -3.12
C ILE A 132 -1.88 -6.74 -2.96
N MET A 133 -2.90 -7.55 -2.70
CA MET A 133 -4.29 -7.09 -2.59
C MET A 133 -4.49 -6.08 -1.44
N ASN A 134 -3.78 -6.24 -0.35
CA ASN A 134 -3.94 -5.37 0.82
C ASN A 134 -3.11 -4.08 0.74
N ASN A 135 -2.01 -4.06 -0.01
CA ASN A 135 -1.07 -2.94 -0.01
C ASN A 135 -0.90 -2.23 -1.36
N ALA A 136 -1.17 -2.91 -2.48
CA ALA A 136 -0.97 -2.36 -3.82
C ALA A 136 -2.28 -2.11 -4.59
N VAL A 137 -3.36 -2.82 -4.26
CA VAL A 137 -4.64 -2.72 -4.97
C VAL A 137 -5.58 -1.76 -4.26
N THR A 138 -6.18 -0.84 -5.01
CA THR A 138 -7.21 0.08 -4.53
C THR A 138 -8.59 -0.31 -5.08
N GLY A 139 -9.66 0.14 -4.41
CA GLY A 139 -11.04 -0.15 -4.85
C GLY A 139 -11.55 -1.55 -4.46
N TRP A 140 -10.79 -2.30 -3.67
CA TRP A 140 -11.17 -3.60 -3.15
C TRP A 140 -10.99 -3.66 -1.63
N ARG A 141 -11.90 -4.34 -0.95
CA ARG A 141 -11.91 -4.48 0.51
C ARG A 141 -11.97 -5.95 0.89
N ALA A 142 -11.07 -6.40 1.78
CA ALA A 142 -11.11 -7.75 2.34
C ALA A 142 -12.38 -7.94 3.18
N PHE A 143 -13.11 -9.03 2.98
CA PHE A 143 -14.23 -9.37 3.85
C PHE A 143 -13.79 -10.23 5.05
N ALA A 144 -14.45 -10.02 6.18
CA ALA A 144 -14.06 -10.62 7.46
C ALA A 144 -14.26 -12.14 7.48
N ASN A 145 -15.35 -12.63 6.89
CA ASN A 145 -15.75 -14.05 6.91
C ASN A 145 -15.57 -14.70 5.55
N PRO A 146 -15.14 -16.00 5.48
CA PRO A 146 -15.06 -16.73 4.23
C PRO A 146 -16.42 -16.80 3.52
N ARG A 147 -16.45 -16.47 2.22
CA ARG A 147 -17.63 -16.57 1.35
C ARG A 147 -17.48 -17.73 0.36
N TYR A 148 -18.59 -18.10 -0.26
CA TYR A 148 -18.60 -19.14 -1.28
C TYR A 148 -18.32 -18.52 -2.65
N PHE A 149 -17.37 -19.13 -3.36
CA PHE A 149 -17.02 -18.81 -4.75
C PHE A 149 -17.46 -19.96 -5.65
N PRO A 150 -17.73 -19.72 -6.94
CA PRO A 150 -18.00 -20.79 -7.91
C PRO A 150 -16.87 -21.84 -7.94
N GLU A 151 -17.20 -23.05 -8.35
CA GLU A 151 -16.17 -24.06 -8.60
C GLU A 151 -15.12 -23.54 -9.60
N PRO A 152 -13.84 -23.84 -9.38
CA PRO A 152 -13.27 -24.76 -8.40
C PRO A 152 -12.87 -24.13 -7.05
N TYR A 153 -13.21 -22.87 -6.78
CA TYR A 153 -12.65 -22.10 -5.67
C TYR A 153 -13.32 -22.37 -4.32
N ARG A 154 -14.60 -22.72 -4.28
CA ARG A 154 -15.35 -23.07 -3.07
C ARG A 154 -15.33 -21.97 -1.99
N ARG A 155 -15.32 -22.35 -0.71
CA ARG A 155 -15.40 -21.44 0.42
C ARG A 155 -14.02 -20.91 0.79
N GLN A 156 -13.78 -19.58 0.61
CA GLN A 156 -12.52 -18.93 0.89
C GLN A 156 -12.69 -17.51 1.43
N ARG A 157 -11.61 -16.96 1.99
CA ARG A 157 -11.46 -15.52 2.18
C ARG A 157 -11.13 -14.86 0.85
N GLY A 158 -11.44 -13.57 0.73
CA GLY A 158 -11.16 -12.81 -0.47
C GLY A 158 -11.52 -11.36 -0.28
N TRP A 159 -11.75 -10.68 -1.38
CA TRP A 159 -12.05 -9.25 -1.43
C TRP A 159 -13.31 -9.01 -2.22
N GLU A 160 -14.02 -7.96 -1.87
CA GLU A 160 -15.15 -7.41 -2.58
C GLU A 160 -14.81 -6.04 -3.15
N ARG A 161 -15.36 -5.72 -4.31
CA ARG A 161 -15.22 -4.40 -4.93
C ARG A 161 -15.94 -3.37 -4.05
N ILE A 162 -15.27 -2.27 -3.75
CA ILE A 162 -15.89 -1.15 -3.04
C ILE A 162 -16.82 -0.45 -4.05
N PRO A 163 -18.13 -0.31 -3.76
CA PRO A 163 -19.04 0.42 -4.63
C PRO A 163 -18.51 1.85 -4.83
N THR A 164 -18.41 2.28 -6.08
CA THR A 164 -18.23 3.70 -6.40
C THR A 164 -19.59 4.37 -6.25
N ASP A 165 -19.65 5.54 -5.63
CA ASP A 165 -20.89 6.31 -5.32
C ASP A 165 -21.81 6.59 -6.53
N ASN A 166 -21.49 6.06 -7.70
CA ASN A 166 -22.27 6.22 -8.95
C ASN A 166 -22.98 4.94 -9.42
N GLU A 167 -22.85 3.80 -8.76
CA GLU A 167 -23.72 2.66 -9.06
C GLU A 167 -24.96 2.70 -8.16
N PRO A 168 -26.17 2.72 -8.73
CA PRO A 168 -27.40 2.62 -7.93
C PRO A 168 -27.34 1.28 -7.19
N ASP A 169 -27.41 1.35 -5.86
CA ASP A 169 -27.46 0.19 -4.99
C ASP A 169 -28.74 -0.62 -5.29
N ASN A 170 -28.62 -1.62 -6.17
CA ASN A 170 -29.73 -2.50 -6.54
C ASN A 170 -30.13 -3.47 -5.42
N ASN A 171 -29.59 -3.29 -4.19
CA ASN A 171 -29.88 -4.14 -3.05
C ASN A 171 -30.39 -3.37 -1.82
N THR A 172 -30.82 -2.13 -1.97
CA THR A 172 -31.69 -1.51 -1.01
C THR A 172 -33.11 -2.03 -1.28
N GLY A 173 -33.50 -3.09 -0.61
CA GLY A 173 -34.91 -3.24 -0.30
C GLY A 173 -35.37 -1.89 0.27
N ASP A 174 -36.41 -1.38 -0.32
CA ASP A 174 -37.00 -0.07 -0.16
C ASP A 174 -37.26 0.29 1.33
N PHE A 175 -36.19 0.66 2.05
CA PHE A 175 -36.26 1.25 3.38
C PHE A 175 -36.40 2.76 3.18
N HIS A 176 -37.65 3.23 2.99
CA HIS A 176 -37.91 4.61 3.16
C HIS A 176 -38.16 4.90 4.67
N GLU A 177 -37.68 6.00 5.16
CA GLU A 177 -38.04 6.47 6.51
C GLU A 177 -39.52 6.68 6.55
N LEU A 178 -40.20 5.92 7.42
CA LEU A 178 -41.65 6.07 7.65
C LEU A 178 -41.95 7.50 8.13
N THR A 179 -42.85 8.15 7.45
CA THR A 179 -43.36 9.45 7.91
C THR A 179 -44.15 9.30 9.20
N GLU A 180 -44.28 10.36 10.00
CA GLU A 180 -45.04 10.33 11.27
C GLU A 180 -46.50 9.85 11.07
N ALA A 181 -47.08 10.09 9.90
CA ALA A 181 -48.44 9.64 9.55
C ALA A 181 -48.49 8.11 9.32
N GLU A 182 -47.44 7.54 8.73
CA GLU A 182 -47.33 6.09 8.50
C GLU A 182 -47.00 5.35 9.80
N MET A 183 -46.20 5.94 10.71
CA MET A 183 -45.91 5.38 12.02
C MET A 183 -47.18 5.30 12.90
N GLN A 184 -48.11 6.26 12.76
CA GLN A 184 -49.38 6.23 13.50
C GLN A 184 -50.36 5.17 12.99
N GLN A 185 -50.18 4.65 11.78
CA GLN A 185 -51.02 3.57 11.21
C GLN A 185 -50.47 2.17 11.44
N LEU A 186 -49.23 2.04 11.96
CA LEU A 186 -48.62 0.75 12.31
C LEU A 186 -49.27 0.25 13.64
N GLU A 187 -50.23 -0.67 13.51
CA GLU A 187 -50.70 -1.47 14.65
C GLU A 187 -49.60 -2.48 15.00
N LEU A 188 -48.87 -2.22 16.08
CA LEU A 188 -47.91 -3.17 16.62
C LEU A 188 -48.66 -4.35 17.25
N PRO A 189 -48.23 -5.60 17.00
CA PRO A 189 -48.85 -6.75 17.67
C PRO A 189 -48.73 -6.62 19.18
N GLU A 190 -49.85 -6.92 19.92
CA GLU A 190 -49.88 -6.80 21.38
C GLU A 190 -48.82 -7.63 22.11
N GLU A 191 -48.25 -8.62 21.46
CA GLU A 191 -47.16 -9.47 21.97
C GLU A 191 -45.82 -8.71 22.14
N TRP A 192 -45.64 -7.56 21.51
CA TRP A 192 -44.43 -6.75 21.55
C TRP A 192 -44.53 -5.60 22.58
N LEU A 193 -45.66 -5.45 23.25
CA LEU A 193 -45.93 -4.44 24.25
C LEU A 193 -45.89 -4.94 25.70
N ARG A 194 -45.37 -6.18 25.90
CA ARG A 194 -45.23 -6.76 27.25
C ARG A 194 -43.76 -6.89 27.67
#